data_000566698f6da6b14cdff2491f1e6d57
#
_entry.id   000566698f6da6b14cdff2491f1e6d57
#
_cell.length_a   1.000
_cell.length_b   1.000
_cell.length_c   1.000
_cell.angle_alpha   90.00
_cell.angle_beta   90.00
_cell.angle_gamma   90.00
#
_symmetry.space_group_name_H-M   'P 1'
#
loop_
_entity.id
_entity.type
_entity.pdbx_description
1 polymer ?
#
loop_
_entity_poly.entity_id
_entity_poly.type
_entity_poly.pdbx_seq_one_letter_code
_entity_poly.pdbx_strand_id
1 'polypeptide(L)'
;MRLVGFAPDPPPHPHFHLPPYPLPPSKKPSHQLNVPSGDFKTAGFNLTSNTILSVTGTIWSVQSLDNWPKVAALPSYDSPGAMPGARYQALVWFINATNITVSGSGVINGAGSWWYTKMTNNARPHIMEIHNCTDVQVTGVTLQNSAFWTLRPIYSRNVWIHDMKILAPWPGTGEPMGVLNSDGIDVDSSQDVMIERNYISCGDDHVTVLAGAAEAGRAFNMPTRNVTVQDNILGTGMGLSVGSSVSGGVQDVVFQRNTMSEDVWAWGAGAHVKTRIEYGGFIRNIAYLDNIFKQVSTAGLWIETGYQSSGNCTAETCTEIRDIVFRNFTVLDATSGPGSILCYAERPCVNITLENVHMSSSTDPTRGWGGCEHVASGTFIDVTPAGLQQMCGL
;
A
#
# COMPACT_ATOMS: atom_id res chain seq x y z
N MET A 1 32.29 44.53 23.95
CA MET A 1 31.50 43.46 24.50
C MET A 1 30.36 43.20 23.49
N ARG A 2 30.51 42.20 22.60
CA ARG A 2 29.48 41.85 21.61
C ARG A 2 28.67 40.69 22.21
N LEU A 3 27.39 40.91 22.42
CA LEU A 3 26.45 39.85 22.79
C LEU A 3 26.24 38.95 21.57
N VAL A 4 26.64 37.72 21.68
CA VAL A 4 26.30 36.66 20.73
C VAL A 4 24.89 36.17 21.12
N GLY A 5 23.89 36.48 20.27
CA GLY A 5 22.55 35.98 20.43
C GLY A 5 22.55 34.48 20.13
N PHE A 6 22.12 33.66 21.07
CA PHE A 6 21.80 32.26 20.82
C PHE A 6 20.53 32.22 19.96
N ALA A 7 20.58 31.46 18.88
CA ALA A 7 19.39 31.11 18.13
C ALA A 7 18.46 30.25 19.05
N PRO A 8 17.15 30.47 19.00
CA PRO A 8 16.22 29.63 19.77
C PRO A 8 16.37 28.16 19.33
N ASP A 9 16.30 27.26 20.31
CA ASP A 9 16.28 25.82 20.04
C ASP A 9 15.16 25.50 19.03
N PRO A 10 15.42 24.59 18.06
CA PRO A 10 14.39 24.14 17.15
C PRO A 10 13.22 23.52 17.93
N PRO A 11 11.97 23.73 17.47
CA PRO A 11 10.81 23.15 18.12
C PRO A 11 10.96 21.63 18.26
N PRO A 12 10.47 21.03 19.36
CA PRO A 12 10.58 19.59 19.55
C PRO A 12 9.95 18.85 18.36
N HIS A 13 10.74 17.98 17.75
CA HIS A 13 10.32 17.16 16.62
C HIS A 13 9.06 16.35 17.03
N PRO A 14 8.05 16.21 16.16
CA PRO A 14 6.95 15.31 16.43
C PRO A 14 7.51 13.92 16.69
N HIS A 15 7.35 13.43 17.91
CA HIS A 15 7.73 12.09 18.26
C HIS A 15 6.73 11.14 17.55
N PHE A 16 7.13 10.59 16.41
CA PHE A 16 6.46 9.43 15.87
C PHE A 16 6.67 8.29 16.86
N HIS A 17 5.65 7.97 17.62
CA HIS A 17 5.65 6.73 18.36
C HIS A 17 5.55 5.60 17.34
N LEU A 18 6.64 4.85 17.19
CA LEU A 18 6.57 3.59 16.47
C LEU A 18 5.49 2.74 17.14
N PRO A 19 4.52 2.24 16.40
CA PRO A 19 3.48 1.40 16.97
C PRO A 19 4.09 0.16 17.60
N PRO A 20 3.50 -0.38 18.69
CA PRO A 20 3.93 -1.64 19.23
C PRO A 20 3.80 -2.72 18.14
N TYR A 21 4.84 -3.55 18.00
CA TYR A 21 4.84 -4.67 17.06
C TYR A 21 3.57 -5.52 17.26
N PRO A 22 2.91 -5.96 16.18
CA PRO A 22 1.89 -7.00 16.30
C PRO A 22 2.51 -8.19 17.03
N LEU A 23 1.81 -8.65 18.03
CA LEU A 23 2.28 -9.82 18.80
C LEU A 23 2.04 -11.06 17.93
N PRO A 24 2.98 -12.02 17.91
CA PRO A 24 2.71 -13.32 17.32
C PRO A 24 1.44 -13.90 17.95
N PRO A 25 0.69 -14.76 17.21
CA PRO A 25 -0.52 -15.39 17.75
C PRO A 25 -0.29 -15.92 19.16
N SER A 26 -1.11 -15.53 20.10
CA SER A 26 -0.92 -15.82 21.52
C SER A 26 -1.06 -17.31 21.87
N LYS A 27 -1.58 -18.12 20.94
CA LYS A 27 -1.76 -19.57 21.08
C LYS A 27 -1.33 -20.26 19.78
N LYS A 28 -0.73 -21.44 19.88
CA LYS A 28 -0.51 -22.27 18.69
C LYS A 28 -1.86 -22.69 18.11
N PRO A 29 -2.06 -22.55 16.77
CA PRO A 29 -3.24 -23.10 16.11
C PRO A 29 -3.36 -24.61 16.38
N SER A 30 -4.60 -25.09 16.49
CA SER A 30 -4.85 -26.50 16.85
C SER A 30 -5.04 -27.40 15.63
N HIS A 31 -5.29 -26.84 14.47
CA HIS A 31 -5.50 -27.57 13.23
C HIS A 31 -4.38 -27.27 12.22
N GLN A 32 -3.93 -28.26 11.50
CA GLN A 32 -2.93 -28.09 10.45
C GLN A 32 -3.44 -28.71 9.14
N LEU A 33 -3.47 -27.87 8.10
CA LEU A 33 -3.69 -28.29 6.73
C LEU A 33 -2.36 -28.27 6.00
N ASN A 34 -1.89 -29.43 5.58
CA ASN A 34 -0.64 -29.55 4.84
C ASN A 34 -0.91 -29.66 3.34
N VAL A 35 -0.21 -28.85 2.55
CA VAL A 35 -0.07 -28.99 1.12
C VAL A 35 1.34 -29.53 0.85
N PRO A 36 1.50 -30.85 0.67
CA PRO A 36 2.82 -31.45 0.49
C PRO A 36 3.42 -31.06 -0.87
N SER A 37 4.66 -31.52 -1.14
CA SER A 37 5.28 -31.36 -2.45
C SER A 37 4.41 -31.93 -3.56
N GLY A 38 4.27 -31.19 -4.66
CA GLY A 38 3.41 -31.49 -5.81
C GLY A 38 2.53 -30.31 -6.19
N ASP A 39 1.74 -30.51 -7.25
CA ASP A 39 0.86 -29.49 -7.81
C ASP A 39 -0.61 -29.81 -7.51
N PHE A 40 -1.31 -28.86 -6.91
CA PHE A 40 -2.70 -28.96 -6.51
C PHE A 40 -3.52 -27.85 -7.16
N LYS A 41 -4.63 -28.18 -7.80
CA LYS A 41 -5.53 -27.19 -8.41
C LYS A 41 -6.81 -27.05 -7.61
N THR A 42 -7.21 -25.83 -7.31
CA THR A 42 -8.46 -25.54 -6.59
C THR A 42 -9.07 -24.22 -7.05
N ALA A 43 -10.37 -24.07 -6.90
CA ALA A 43 -11.04 -22.76 -6.85
C ALA A 43 -10.86 -22.14 -5.46
N GLY A 44 -11.48 -20.98 -5.22
CA GLY A 44 -11.43 -20.33 -3.93
C GLY A 44 -11.92 -21.22 -2.79
N PHE A 45 -11.16 -21.29 -1.70
CA PHE A 45 -11.50 -22.07 -0.50
C PHE A 45 -11.31 -21.24 0.78
N ASN A 46 -12.03 -21.64 1.83
CA ASN A 46 -12.01 -20.96 3.12
C ASN A 46 -11.19 -21.72 4.15
N LEU A 47 -10.56 -20.97 5.03
CA LEU A 47 -9.89 -21.49 6.23
C LEU A 47 -10.56 -20.91 7.48
N THR A 48 -10.59 -21.73 8.52
CA THR A 48 -11.25 -21.41 9.79
C THR A 48 -10.25 -21.01 10.87
N SER A 49 -10.76 -20.58 12.03
CA SER A 49 -9.94 -20.24 13.18
C SER A 49 -9.04 -21.39 13.67
N ASN A 50 -7.94 -21.03 14.32
CA ASN A 50 -6.96 -21.96 14.88
C ASN A 50 -6.33 -22.92 13.85
N THR A 51 -6.06 -22.42 12.64
CA THR A 51 -5.54 -23.20 11.52
C THR A 51 -4.13 -22.76 11.11
N ILE A 52 -3.24 -23.73 10.92
CA ILE A 52 -2.01 -23.57 10.14
C ILE A 52 -2.24 -24.11 8.74
N LEU A 53 -2.06 -23.27 7.72
CA LEU A 53 -1.90 -23.70 6.33
C LEU A 53 -0.39 -23.80 6.05
N SER A 54 0.11 -25.02 5.95
CA SER A 54 1.52 -25.28 5.65
C SER A 54 1.67 -25.68 4.19
N VAL A 55 2.32 -24.84 3.39
CA VAL A 55 2.46 -25.03 1.94
C VAL A 55 3.91 -25.36 1.61
N THR A 56 4.13 -26.58 1.10
CA THR A 56 5.44 -27.03 0.58
C THR A 56 5.39 -27.19 -0.95
N GLY A 57 4.26 -27.62 -1.49
CA GLY A 57 4.03 -27.73 -2.93
C GLY A 57 3.44 -26.46 -3.54
N THR A 58 2.74 -26.61 -4.65
CA THR A 58 2.09 -25.50 -5.36
C THR A 58 0.57 -25.63 -5.33
N ILE A 59 -0.10 -24.57 -4.90
CA ILE A 59 -1.55 -24.42 -5.08
C ILE A 59 -1.79 -23.57 -6.34
N TRP A 60 -2.47 -24.13 -7.33
CA TRP A 60 -2.87 -23.45 -8.55
C TRP A 60 -4.34 -23.05 -8.53
N SER A 61 -4.64 -21.84 -8.92
CA SER A 61 -5.97 -21.40 -9.26
C SER A 61 -6.51 -22.15 -10.47
N VAL A 62 -7.73 -22.71 -10.39
CA VAL A 62 -8.40 -23.24 -11.58
C VAL A 62 -8.78 -22.10 -12.52
N GLN A 63 -8.67 -22.37 -13.81
CA GLN A 63 -9.01 -21.45 -14.90
C GLN A 63 -10.46 -21.66 -15.36
N SER A 64 -11.43 -21.33 -14.50
CA SER A 64 -12.85 -21.52 -14.77
C SER A 64 -13.69 -20.46 -14.06
N LEU A 65 -14.54 -19.76 -14.79
CA LEU A 65 -15.47 -18.78 -14.21
C LEU A 65 -16.65 -19.46 -13.50
N ASP A 66 -17.17 -20.56 -14.08
CA ASP A 66 -18.38 -21.22 -13.62
C ASP A 66 -18.18 -21.96 -12.29
N ASN A 67 -16.99 -22.46 -12.06
CA ASN A 67 -16.64 -23.24 -10.86
C ASN A 67 -16.02 -22.37 -9.75
N TRP A 68 -16.00 -21.05 -9.91
CA TRP A 68 -15.41 -20.16 -8.91
C TRP A 68 -16.47 -19.55 -8.01
N PRO A 69 -16.34 -19.66 -6.68
CA PRO A 69 -17.29 -19.07 -5.75
C PRO A 69 -17.37 -17.53 -5.90
N LYS A 70 -18.58 -16.99 -5.84
CA LYS A 70 -18.83 -15.54 -5.78
C LYS A 70 -19.27 -15.14 -4.38
N VAL A 71 -18.83 -13.98 -3.96
CA VAL A 71 -19.11 -13.39 -2.66
C VAL A 71 -19.72 -12.00 -2.81
N ALA A 72 -20.42 -11.54 -1.78
CA ALA A 72 -21.05 -10.23 -1.78
C ALA A 72 -20.04 -9.07 -1.90
N ALA A 73 -20.53 -7.92 -2.28
CA ALA A 73 -19.78 -6.66 -2.21
C ALA A 73 -19.30 -6.39 -0.78
N LEU A 74 -18.25 -5.63 -0.66
CA LEU A 74 -17.74 -5.18 0.63
C LEU A 74 -18.59 -3.99 1.13
N PRO A 75 -18.99 -3.94 2.41
CA PRO A 75 -19.85 -2.88 2.93
C PRO A 75 -19.22 -1.48 2.91
N SER A 76 -17.89 -1.38 2.82
CA SER A 76 -17.18 -0.09 2.72
C SER A 76 -16.95 0.37 1.27
N TYR A 77 -17.55 -0.28 0.26
CA TYR A 77 -17.36 0.04 -1.15
C TYR A 77 -18.68 0.07 -1.91
N ASP A 78 -19.04 1.24 -2.43
CA ASP A 78 -20.23 1.45 -3.27
C ASP A 78 -19.91 1.98 -4.66
N SER A 79 -18.64 2.30 -4.91
CA SER A 79 -18.21 2.97 -6.12
C SER A 79 -17.97 1.98 -7.28
N PRO A 80 -18.55 2.23 -8.48
CA PRO A 80 -18.35 1.38 -9.68
C PRO A 80 -16.93 1.32 -10.18
N GLY A 81 -15.97 1.77 -9.69
CA GLY A 81 -14.56 1.65 -10.10
C GLY A 81 -13.67 0.96 -9.06
N ALA A 82 -14.09 0.97 -7.80
CA ALA A 82 -13.26 0.48 -6.72
C ALA A 82 -13.48 -1.02 -6.45
N MET A 83 -14.73 -1.46 -6.26
CA MET A 83 -15.10 -2.87 -6.02
C MET A 83 -16.62 -3.05 -6.22
N PRO A 84 -17.13 -3.07 -7.46
CA PRO A 84 -18.56 -3.10 -7.69
C PRO A 84 -19.17 -4.50 -7.43
N GLY A 85 -20.23 -4.53 -6.66
CA GLY A 85 -21.14 -5.66 -6.58
C GLY A 85 -20.49 -6.98 -6.13
N ALA A 86 -21.07 -8.09 -6.59
CA ALA A 86 -20.55 -9.42 -6.32
C ALA A 86 -19.20 -9.64 -7.04
N ARG A 87 -18.23 -10.19 -6.31
CA ARG A 87 -16.88 -10.46 -6.78
C ARG A 87 -16.53 -11.94 -6.62
N TYR A 88 -15.52 -12.38 -7.31
CA TYR A 88 -14.99 -13.72 -7.09
C TYR A 88 -14.25 -13.79 -5.75
N GLN A 89 -14.48 -14.87 -5.01
CA GLN A 89 -13.79 -15.14 -3.75
C GLN A 89 -12.28 -15.21 -3.96
N ALA A 90 -11.49 -14.82 -2.98
CA ALA A 90 -10.05 -15.04 -3.00
C ALA A 90 -9.71 -16.54 -3.10
N LEU A 91 -8.58 -16.89 -3.71
CA LEU A 91 -8.13 -18.29 -3.80
C LEU A 91 -7.97 -18.88 -2.39
N VAL A 92 -7.31 -18.17 -1.48
CA VAL A 92 -7.24 -18.50 -0.06
C VAL A 92 -8.00 -17.42 0.71
N TRP A 93 -9.09 -17.78 1.35
CA TRP A 93 -9.93 -16.82 2.06
C TRP A 93 -10.09 -17.18 3.53
N PHE A 94 -9.68 -16.25 4.38
CA PHE A 94 -9.96 -16.27 5.81
C PHE A 94 -11.11 -15.32 6.08
N ILE A 95 -12.17 -15.78 6.70
CA ILE A 95 -13.30 -14.92 7.03
C ILE A 95 -13.78 -15.16 8.47
N ASN A 96 -13.91 -14.05 9.22
CA ASN A 96 -14.39 -14.09 10.62
C ASN A 96 -13.59 -15.09 11.48
N ALA A 97 -12.28 -15.14 11.30
CA ALA A 97 -11.43 -16.17 11.89
C ALA A 97 -10.34 -15.56 12.79
N THR A 98 -9.86 -16.35 13.73
CA THR A 98 -8.81 -15.95 14.65
C THR A 98 -7.70 -16.98 14.74
N ASN A 99 -6.46 -16.54 15.07
CA ASN A 99 -5.33 -17.42 15.31
C ASN A 99 -5.02 -18.29 14.08
N ILE A 100 -4.54 -17.65 13.02
CA ILE A 100 -4.24 -18.27 11.74
C ILE A 100 -2.77 -18.09 11.43
N THR A 101 -2.15 -19.13 10.89
CA THR A 101 -0.80 -19.08 10.35
C THR A 101 -0.80 -19.65 8.93
N VAL A 102 -0.26 -18.91 7.98
CA VAL A 102 0.14 -19.44 6.67
C VAL A 102 1.66 -19.50 6.65
N SER A 103 2.22 -20.65 6.33
CA SER A 103 3.67 -20.85 6.34
C SER A 103 4.13 -21.90 5.34
N GLY A 104 5.43 -21.97 5.15
CA GLY A 104 6.08 -22.95 4.28
C GLY A 104 6.94 -22.30 3.21
N SER A 105 7.50 -23.10 2.31
CA SER A 105 8.35 -22.65 1.20
C SER A 105 7.70 -22.83 -0.17
N GLY A 106 6.44 -23.18 -0.19
CA GLY A 106 5.69 -23.48 -1.43
C GLY A 106 5.13 -22.23 -2.10
N VAL A 107 4.34 -22.47 -3.14
CA VAL A 107 3.81 -21.43 -4.03
C VAL A 107 2.28 -21.46 -4.03
N ILE A 108 1.67 -20.26 -4.03
CA ILE A 108 0.24 -20.09 -4.30
C ILE A 108 0.12 -19.23 -5.55
N ASN A 109 -0.35 -19.84 -6.65
CA ASN A 109 -0.41 -19.24 -7.98
C ASN A 109 -1.84 -18.88 -8.36
N GLY A 110 -2.10 -17.59 -8.58
CA GLY A 110 -3.42 -17.05 -8.88
C GLY A 110 -3.88 -17.20 -10.32
N ALA A 111 -3.02 -17.70 -11.25
CA ALA A 111 -3.28 -17.79 -12.70
C ALA A 111 -3.77 -16.46 -13.31
N GLY A 112 -3.22 -15.33 -12.86
CA GLY A 112 -3.70 -13.99 -13.15
C GLY A 112 -3.80 -13.64 -14.63
N SER A 113 -2.82 -14.02 -15.43
CA SER A 113 -2.84 -13.79 -16.88
C SER A 113 -4.07 -14.41 -17.57
N TRP A 114 -4.54 -15.57 -17.11
CA TRP A 114 -5.77 -16.15 -17.63
C TRP A 114 -7.01 -15.31 -17.21
N TRP A 115 -7.08 -14.93 -15.93
CA TRP A 115 -8.19 -14.12 -15.42
C TRP A 115 -8.33 -12.81 -16.18
N TYR A 116 -7.20 -12.11 -16.40
CA TYR A 116 -7.18 -10.86 -17.12
C TYR A 116 -7.73 -10.97 -18.56
N THR A 117 -7.49 -12.11 -19.25
CA THR A 117 -8.05 -12.33 -20.59
C THR A 117 -9.57 -12.58 -20.58
N LYS A 118 -10.16 -12.89 -19.42
CA LYS A 118 -11.59 -13.19 -19.27
C LYS A 118 -12.39 -12.03 -18.72
N MET A 119 -11.76 -11.17 -17.93
CA MET A 119 -12.43 -10.01 -17.36
C MET A 119 -11.43 -8.90 -17.01
N THR A 120 -11.82 -7.67 -17.33
CA THR A 120 -11.00 -6.48 -17.11
C THR A 120 -11.44 -5.66 -15.90
N ASN A 121 -12.57 -6.00 -15.27
CA ASN A 121 -13.08 -5.30 -14.10
C ASN A 121 -12.46 -5.81 -12.78
N ASN A 122 -12.71 -5.09 -11.71
CA ASN A 122 -12.17 -5.34 -10.39
C ASN A 122 -12.87 -6.49 -9.63
N ALA A 123 -13.68 -7.33 -10.30
CA ALA A 123 -14.34 -8.48 -9.69
C ALA A 123 -13.42 -9.74 -9.65
N ARG A 124 -12.26 -9.69 -10.27
CA ARG A 124 -11.26 -10.77 -10.30
C ARG A 124 -10.83 -11.18 -8.88
N PRO A 125 -10.45 -12.47 -8.65
CA PRO A 125 -10.08 -12.92 -7.31
C PRO A 125 -8.71 -12.41 -6.88
N HIS A 126 -8.58 -12.10 -5.59
CA HIS A 126 -7.28 -12.00 -4.91
C HIS A 126 -6.63 -13.39 -4.79
N ILE A 127 -5.32 -13.46 -4.60
CA ILE A 127 -4.70 -14.72 -4.16
C ILE A 127 -5.10 -15.00 -2.70
N MET A 128 -4.96 -14.03 -1.82
CA MET A 128 -5.26 -14.20 -0.40
C MET A 128 -6.03 -12.99 0.15
N GLU A 129 -7.13 -13.25 0.82
CA GLU A 129 -7.87 -12.22 1.56
C GLU A 129 -8.05 -12.64 3.02
N ILE A 130 -7.66 -11.77 3.91
CA ILE A 130 -7.79 -11.88 5.37
C ILE A 130 -8.91 -10.95 5.78
N HIS A 131 -10.15 -11.48 5.87
CA HIS A 131 -11.37 -10.69 6.03
C HIS A 131 -11.97 -10.82 7.43
N ASN A 132 -11.98 -9.72 8.17
CA ASN A 132 -12.48 -9.66 9.55
C ASN A 132 -11.84 -10.73 10.44
N CYS A 133 -10.50 -10.78 10.43
CA CYS A 133 -9.71 -11.74 11.17
C CYS A 133 -8.85 -11.06 12.25
N THR A 134 -8.45 -11.84 13.23
CA THR A 134 -7.55 -11.38 14.30
C THR A 134 -6.43 -12.42 14.55
N ASP A 135 -5.22 -11.94 14.87
CA ASP A 135 -4.06 -12.78 15.15
C ASP A 135 -3.68 -13.64 13.94
N VAL A 136 -3.24 -12.99 12.85
CA VAL A 136 -2.89 -13.65 11.60
C VAL A 136 -1.42 -13.46 11.29
N GLN A 137 -0.73 -14.56 10.97
CA GLN A 137 0.64 -14.56 10.49
C GLN A 137 0.72 -15.20 9.10
N VAL A 138 1.40 -14.53 8.18
CA VAL A 138 1.69 -15.04 6.84
C VAL A 138 3.19 -14.96 6.59
N THR A 139 3.85 -16.11 6.37
CA THR A 139 5.31 -16.16 6.28
C THR A 139 5.84 -17.25 5.36
N GLY A 140 6.96 -16.98 4.69
CA GLY A 140 7.78 -17.95 3.97
C GLY A 140 7.24 -18.39 2.60
N VAL A 141 5.95 -18.26 2.33
CA VAL A 141 5.34 -18.68 1.06
C VAL A 141 5.59 -17.69 -0.06
N THR A 142 5.51 -18.18 -1.30
CA THR A 142 5.51 -17.34 -2.50
C THR A 142 4.08 -17.18 -3.01
N LEU A 143 3.59 -15.93 -3.15
CA LEU A 143 2.35 -15.59 -3.84
C LEU A 143 2.71 -15.15 -5.25
N GLN A 144 2.16 -15.82 -6.27
CA GLN A 144 2.60 -15.63 -7.64
C GLN A 144 1.43 -15.44 -8.60
N ASN A 145 1.62 -14.56 -9.60
CA ASN A 145 0.73 -14.42 -10.73
C ASN A 145 -0.73 -14.13 -10.31
N SER A 146 -0.92 -13.08 -9.53
CA SER A 146 -2.24 -12.68 -9.02
C SER A 146 -3.17 -12.20 -10.15
N ALA A 147 -4.44 -12.49 -10.01
CA ALA A 147 -5.46 -12.01 -10.94
C ALA A 147 -5.89 -10.56 -10.66
N PHE A 148 -5.81 -10.16 -9.42
CA PHE A 148 -6.10 -8.82 -8.89
C PHE A 148 -5.11 -8.55 -7.73
N TRP A 149 -5.41 -7.70 -6.78
CA TRP A 149 -4.56 -7.46 -5.61
C TRP A 149 -4.13 -8.79 -4.96
N THR A 150 -2.86 -8.91 -4.66
CA THR A 150 -2.30 -10.23 -4.32
C THR A 150 -2.70 -10.67 -2.91
N LEU A 151 -2.41 -9.85 -1.90
CA LEU A 151 -2.72 -10.15 -0.50
C LEU A 151 -3.45 -8.97 0.13
N ARG A 152 -4.62 -9.21 0.71
CA ARG A 152 -5.46 -8.16 1.26
C ARG A 152 -5.91 -8.45 2.68
N PRO A 153 -5.31 -7.86 3.70
CA PRO A 153 -5.93 -7.72 5.01
C PRO A 153 -7.05 -6.68 4.94
N ILE A 154 -8.28 -7.08 5.24
CA ILE A 154 -9.42 -6.18 5.29
C ILE A 154 -10.26 -6.40 6.55
N TYR A 155 -10.65 -5.30 7.23
CA TYR A 155 -11.39 -5.31 8.50
C TYR A 155 -10.70 -6.16 9.58
N SER A 156 -9.38 -6.31 9.49
CA SER A 156 -8.62 -7.27 10.28
C SER A 156 -7.71 -6.58 11.30
N ARG A 157 -7.27 -7.35 12.29
CA ARG A 157 -6.44 -6.81 13.36
C ARG A 157 -5.33 -7.77 13.75
N ASN A 158 -4.17 -7.22 14.18
CA ASN A 158 -2.99 -7.97 14.56
C ASN A 158 -2.56 -8.94 13.46
N VAL A 159 -2.12 -8.35 12.33
CA VAL A 159 -1.70 -9.09 11.13
C VAL A 159 -0.20 -8.90 10.92
N TRP A 160 0.53 -9.99 10.80
CA TRP A 160 1.96 -9.98 10.55
C TRP A 160 2.30 -10.73 9.26
N ILE A 161 2.84 -9.99 8.29
CA ILE A 161 3.21 -10.48 6.95
C ILE A 161 4.71 -10.32 6.78
N HIS A 162 5.45 -11.41 6.71
CA HIS A 162 6.91 -11.33 6.70
C HIS A 162 7.60 -12.48 5.98
N ASP A 163 8.84 -12.22 5.56
CA ASP A 163 9.73 -13.21 4.95
C ASP A 163 9.10 -13.93 3.73
N MET A 164 8.29 -13.20 2.96
CA MET A 164 7.53 -13.71 1.82
C MET A 164 8.15 -13.27 0.49
N LYS A 165 7.68 -13.91 -0.59
CA LYS A 165 7.86 -13.42 -1.96
C LYS A 165 6.51 -13.18 -2.61
N ILE A 166 6.34 -12.00 -3.21
CA ILE A 166 5.20 -11.67 -4.08
C ILE A 166 5.76 -11.42 -5.48
N LEU A 167 5.31 -12.23 -6.44
CA LEU A 167 5.81 -12.25 -7.82
C LEU A 167 4.63 -12.14 -8.80
N ALA A 168 4.20 -10.91 -9.05
CA ALA A 168 3.14 -10.60 -10.00
C ALA A 168 3.51 -9.38 -10.87
N PRO A 169 4.74 -9.33 -11.44
CA PRO A 169 5.19 -8.20 -12.20
C PRO A 169 4.38 -8.02 -13.49
N TRP A 170 4.42 -6.81 -14.03
CA TRP A 170 3.83 -6.51 -15.32
C TRP A 170 4.52 -7.27 -16.47
N PRO A 171 3.79 -7.65 -17.53
CA PRO A 171 4.38 -8.31 -18.69
C PRO A 171 5.55 -7.51 -19.29
N GLY A 172 6.65 -8.18 -19.60
CA GLY A 172 7.84 -7.56 -20.21
C GLY A 172 9.07 -7.49 -19.31
N THR A 173 8.95 -7.84 -18.05
CA THR A 173 10.08 -7.90 -17.12
C THR A 173 10.86 -9.22 -17.15
N GLY A 174 10.40 -10.20 -17.94
CA GLY A 174 10.97 -11.55 -17.96
C GLY A 174 10.45 -12.49 -16.86
N GLU A 175 9.69 -11.97 -15.91
CA GLU A 175 9.01 -12.70 -14.86
C GLU A 175 7.64 -13.26 -15.34
N PRO A 176 6.99 -14.14 -14.61
CA PRO A 176 5.64 -14.58 -14.92
C PRO A 176 4.71 -13.40 -15.18
N MET A 177 3.88 -13.47 -16.22
CA MET A 177 3.01 -12.36 -16.63
C MET A 177 2.12 -11.90 -15.47
N GLY A 178 2.37 -10.69 -14.98
CA GLY A 178 1.45 -9.96 -14.09
C GLY A 178 0.26 -9.37 -14.85
N VAL A 179 -0.67 -8.80 -14.14
CA VAL A 179 -1.84 -8.10 -14.68
C VAL A 179 -1.97 -6.73 -14.04
N LEU A 180 -2.63 -5.80 -14.71
CA LEU A 180 -2.97 -4.49 -14.14
C LEU A 180 -3.80 -4.67 -12.86
N ASN A 181 -3.54 -3.86 -11.85
CA ASN A 181 -4.07 -4.00 -10.50
C ASN A 181 -3.66 -5.35 -9.84
N SER A 182 -2.44 -5.79 -10.08
CA SER A 182 -1.83 -6.90 -9.35
C SER A 182 -0.92 -6.38 -8.23
N ASP A 183 -1.48 -5.48 -7.42
CA ASP A 183 -0.84 -4.89 -6.25
C ASP A 183 -0.28 -5.97 -5.31
N GLY A 184 0.79 -5.66 -4.60
CA GLY A 184 1.42 -6.61 -3.70
C GLY A 184 0.60 -6.86 -2.43
N ILE A 185 0.46 -5.85 -1.57
CA ILE A 185 -0.27 -5.95 -0.31
C ILE A 185 -1.15 -4.71 -0.11
N ASP A 186 -2.45 -4.94 0.06
CA ASP A 186 -3.48 -3.91 0.21
C ASP A 186 -4.08 -3.95 1.61
N VAL A 187 -3.57 -3.12 2.51
CA VAL A 187 -4.09 -3.02 3.89
C VAL A 187 -5.32 -2.12 3.90
N ASP A 188 -6.48 -2.67 4.21
CA ASP A 188 -7.75 -1.95 4.10
C ASP A 188 -8.57 -2.03 5.40
N SER A 189 -8.98 -0.88 5.92
CA SER A 189 -9.84 -0.79 7.13
C SER A 189 -9.37 -1.72 8.25
N SER A 190 -8.04 -1.84 8.43
CA SER A 190 -7.39 -2.81 9.32
C SER A 190 -6.50 -2.12 10.35
N GLN A 191 -6.16 -2.79 11.43
CA GLN A 191 -5.39 -2.23 12.54
C GLN A 191 -4.26 -3.16 12.99
N ASP A 192 -3.18 -2.59 13.50
CA ASP A 192 -2.06 -3.32 14.06
C ASP A 192 -1.47 -4.28 13.01
N VAL A 193 -1.01 -3.73 11.86
CA VAL A 193 -0.48 -4.51 10.72
C VAL A 193 1.02 -4.27 10.58
N MET A 194 1.80 -5.34 10.53
CA MET A 194 3.23 -5.32 10.27
C MET A 194 3.54 -6.05 8.96
N ILE A 195 4.30 -5.40 8.08
CA ILE A 195 4.75 -5.95 6.78
C ILE A 195 6.27 -5.76 6.73
N GLU A 196 7.04 -6.84 6.80
CA GLU A 196 8.49 -6.71 6.88
C GLU A 196 9.26 -7.85 6.21
N ARG A 197 10.47 -7.54 5.75
CA ARG A 197 11.42 -8.50 5.15
C ARG A 197 10.83 -9.31 4.00
N ASN A 198 9.94 -8.70 3.22
CA ASN A 198 9.38 -9.31 2.03
C ASN A 198 10.14 -8.87 0.78
N TYR A 199 10.15 -9.71 -0.23
CA TYR A 199 10.45 -9.31 -1.61
C TYR A 199 9.14 -9.16 -2.36
N ILE A 200 8.88 -7.98 -2.92
CA ILE A 200 7.62 -7.67 -3.61
C ILE A 200 7.96 -7.12 -5.00
N SER A 201 7.54 -7.84 -6.05
CA SER A 201 7.58 -7.41 -7.44
C SER A 201 6.18 -7.62 -8.03
N CYS A 202 5.52 -6.56 -8.47
CA CYS A 202 4.10 -6.59 -8.83
C CYS A 202 3.80 -5.64 -10.00
N GLY A 203 2.58 -5.65 -10.49
CA GLY A 203 2.18 -4.84 -11.64
C GLY A 203 1.46 -3.53 -11.26
N ASP A 204 1.41 -3.19 -9.97
CA ASP A 204 0.80 -1.97 -9.44
C ASP A 204 1.49 -1.56 -8.12
N ASP A 205 0.80 -0.97 -7.14
CA ASP A 205 1.39 -0.58 -5.86
C ASP A 205 2.03 -1.78 -5.13
N HIS A 206 3.26 -1.63 -4.62
CA HIS A 206 3.90 -2.69 -3.83
C HIS A 206 3.18 -2.92 -2.51
N VAL A 207 2.91 -1.84 -1.78
CA VAL A 207 2.05 -1.82 -0.60
C VAL A 207 1.21 -0.57 -0.66
N THR A 208 -0.10 -0.73 -0.51
CA THR A 208 -1.00 0.41 -0.35
C THR A 208 -1.86 0.30 0.91
N VAL A 209 -2.15 1.45 1.53
CA VAL A 209 -2.96 1.54 2.75
C VAL A 209 -4.26 2.27 2.44
N LEU A 210 -5.37 1.58 2.65
CA LEU A 210 -6.72 1.96 2.23
C LEU A 210 -7.68 1.98 3.42
N ALA A 211 -8.86 2.58 3.27
CA ALA A 211 -9.92 2.57 4.27
C ALA A 211 -11.30 2.81 3.64
N GLY A 212 -11.71 1.93 2.73
CA GLY A 212 -13.00 2.05 2.04
C GLY A 212 -13.13 3.25 1.12
N ALA A 213 -14.18 3.30 0.31
CA ALA A 213 -14.37 4.30 -0.74
C ALA A 213 -15.73 5.01 -0.66
N ALA A 214 -15.73 6.29 -1.00
CA ALA A 214 -16.89 7.15 -1.19
C ALA A 214 -17.89 7.14 -0.02
N GLU A 215 -19.17 7.22 -0.29
CA GLU A 215 -20.22 7.28 0.75
C GLU A 215 -20.23 6.02 1.61
N ALA A 216 -20.09 4.83 1.01
CA ALA A 216 -20.07 3.57 1.77
C ALA A 216 -18.87 3.52 2.73
N GLY A 217 -17.70 3.96 2.30
CA GLY A 217 -16.51 4.01 3.15
C GLY A 217 -16.66 4.98 4.31
N ARG A 218 -17.25 6.19 4.07
CA ARG A 218 -17.55 7.16 5.13
C ARG A 218 -18.59 6.61 6.12
N ALA A 219 -19.65 5.99 5.61
CA ALA A 219 -20.72 5.42 6.46
C ALA A 219 -20.22 4.22 7.27
N PHE A 220 -19.37 3.37 6.69
CA PHE A 220 -18.77 2.23 7.37
C PHE A 220 -17.81 2.66 8.48
N ASN A 221 -17.14 3.80 8.29
CA ASN A 221 -16.33 4.52 9.29
C ASN A 221 -15.33 3.61 10.04
N MET A 222 -14.62 2.77 9.32
CA MET A 222 -13.58 1.89 9.87
C MET A 222 -12.22 2.33 9.35
N PRO A 223 -11.44 3.10 10.13
CA PRO A 223 -10.15 3.58 9.69
C PRO A 223 -9.09 2.47 9.72
N THR A 224 -8.14 2.58 8.80
CA THR A 224 -6.87 1.86 8.89
C THR A 224 -5.92 2.65 9.80
N ARG A 225 -5.32 1.95 10.76
CA ARG A 225 -4.40 2.57 11.71
C ARG A 225 -3.34 1.61 12.22
N ASN A 226 -2.21 2.18 12.65
CA ASN A 226 -1.12 1.42 13.23
C ASN A 226 -0.56 0.39 12.24
N VAL A 227 -0.04 0.88 11.10
CA VAL A 227 0.55 0.05 10.05
C VAL A 227 2.04 0.37 9.94
N THR A 228 2.87 -0.66 9.97
CA THR A 228 4.32 -0.52 9.73
C THR A 228 4.73 -1.38 8.55
N VAL A 229 5.39 -0.76 7.58
CA VAL A 229 5.97 -1.40 6.39
C VAL A 229 7.46 -1.16 6.41
N GLN A 230 8.26 -2.18 6.70
CA GLN A 230 9.69 -1.98 6.93
C GLN A 230 10.56 -3.08 6.37
N ASP A 231 11.82 -2.73 6.09
CA ASP A 231 12.87 -3.67 5.73
C ASP A 231 12.51 -4.57 4.53
N ASN A 232 11.61 -4.08 3.63
CA ASN A 232 11.23 -4.80 2.43
C ASN A 232 12.14 -4.46 1.25
N ILE A 233 12.31 -5.42 0.37
CA ILE A 233 12.97 -5.24 -0.93
C ILE A 233 11.86 -5.18 -1.99
N LEU A 234 11.76 -4.05 -2.66
CA LEU A 234 10.77 -3.77 -3.69
C LEU A 234 11.42 -3.94 -5.06
N GLY A 235 10.88 -4.88 -5.85
CA GLY A 235 11.23 -5.07 -7.24
C GLY A 235 10.44 -4.13 -8.15
N THR A 236 10.02 -4.60 -9.31
CA THR A 236 9.14 -3.85 -10.23
C THR A 236 7.79 -3.58 -9.58
N GLY A 237 7.23 -2.37 -9.78
CA GLY A 237 5.91 -1.98 -9.26
C GLY A 237 5.70 -0.48 -9.24
N MET A 238 4.69 0.01 -8.51
CA MET A 238 4.30 1.43 -8.47
C MET A 238 4.61 2.13 -7.14
N GLY A 239 5.42 1.55 -6.26
CA GLY A 239 5.88 2.19 -5.03
C GLY A 239 5.04 1.89 -3.78
N LEU A 240 5.22 2.74 -2.76
CA LEU A 240 4.57 2.66 -1.45
C LEU A 240 3.49 3.74 -1.35
N SER A 241 2.24 3.33 -1.19
CA SER A 241 1.09 4.23 -1.33
C SER A 241 0.20 4.31 -0.09
N VAL A 242 -0.42 5.47 0.10
CA VAL A 242 -1.60 5.67 0.94
C VAL A 242 -2.73 6.14 0.02
N GLY A 243 -3.81 5.38 -0.05
CA GLY A 243 -4.94 5.67 -0.92
C GLY A 243 -4.91 4.92 -2.27
N SER A 244 -5.86 5.20 -3.18
CA SER A 244 -6.76 6.36 -3.16
C SER A 244 -7.99 6.22 -2.23
N SER A 245 -8.46 5.01 -1.92
CA SER A 245 -9.67 4.74 -1.14
C SER A 245 -9.41 4.95 0.35
N VAL A 246 -9.73 6.15 0.88
CA VAL A 246 -9.39 6.54 2.26
C VAL A 246 -10.60 7.08 3.05
N SER A 247 -11.81 6.74 2.62
CA SER A 247 -13.03 7.37 3.12
C SER A 247 -13.32 7.09 4.59
N GLY A 248 -12.89 5.94 5.12
CA GLY A 248 -12.94 5.63 6.55
C GLY A 248 -11.80 6.24 7.38
N GLY A 249 -10.79 6.82 6.68
CA GLY A 249 -9.61 7.42 7.28
C GLY A 249 -8.40 6.49 7.39
N VAL A 250 -7.21 7.07 7.18
CA VAL A 250 -5.92 6.36 7.36
C VAL A 250 -5.06 7.17 8.31
N GLN A 251 -4.51 6.53 9.33
CA GLN A 251 -3.60 7.20 10.27
C GLN A 251 -2.57 6.27 10.91
N ASP A 252 -1.49 6.85 11.41
CA ASP A 252 -0.43 6.17 12.13
C ASP A 252 0.21 5.08 11.24
N VAL A 253 0.75 5.49 10.08
CA VAL A 253 1.40 4.60 9.11
C VAL A 253 2.87 4.97 8.98
N VAL A 254 3.73 3.98 9.06
CA VAL A 254 5.19 4.16 8.89
C VAL A 254 5.69 3.22 7.79
N PHE A 255 6.31 3.81 6.78
CA PHE A 255 7.11 3.13 5.77
C PHE A 255 8.58 3.40 6.08
N GLN A 256 9.36 2.40 6.50
CA GLN A 256 10.73 2.66 6.90
C GLN A 256 11.73 1.59 6.44
N ARG A 257 12.92 2.03 6.08
CA ARG A 257 14.04 1.17 5.66
C ARG A 257 13.68 0.20 4.52
N ASN A 258 12.76 0.62 3.64
CA ASN A 258 12.46 -0.15 2.44
C ASN A 258 13.44 0.24 1.32
N THR A 259 13.88 -0.72 0.55
CA THR A 259 14.78 -0.51 -0.59
C THR A 259 14.07 -0.93 -1.86
N MET A 260 13.98 -0.01 -2.82
CA MET A 260 13.53 -0.33 -4.16
C MET A 260 14.76 -0.58 -5.04
N SER A 261 14.87 -1.79 -5.58
CA SER A 261 16.06 -2.25 -6.31
C SER A 261 15.91 -2.22 -7.83
N GLU A 262 14.69 -2.15 -8.32
CA GLU A 262 14.35 -2.20 -9.75
C GLU A 262 13.41 -1.03 -10.11
N ASP A 263 13.10 -0.91 -11.41
CA ASP A 263 12.28 0.17 -11.93
C ASP A 263 10.86 0.16 -11.38
N VAL A 264 10.43 1.32 -10.91
CA VAL A 264 9.01 1.61 -10.77
C VAL A 264 8.42 1.84 -12.16
N TRP A 265 7.29 1.25 -12.41
CA TRP A 265 6.55 1.39 -13.67
C TRP A 265 6.22 2.84 -14.03
N ALA A 266 5.98 3.04 -15.33
CA ALA A 266 5.73 4.35 -15.96
C ALA A 266 4.61 5.20 -15.34
N TRP A 267 3.83 4.70 -14.41
CA TRP A 267 2.71 5.39 -13.76
C TRP A 267 2.85 5.52 -12.24
N GLY A 268 3.88 4.91 -11.64
CA GLY A 268 4.05 4.87 -10.20
C GLY A 268 4.99 5.94 -9.67
N ALA A 269 4.73 6.37 -8.45
CA ALA A 269 5.64 7.19 -7.66
C ALA A 269 6.33 6.32 -6.58
N GLY A 270 7.55 6.63 -6.23
CA GLY A 270 8.25 5.95 -5.15
C GLY A 270 7.45 5.96 -3.84
N ALA A 271 6.99 7.14 -3.45
CA ALA A 271 6.05 7.36 -2.34
C ALA A 271 4.84 8.13 -2.86
N HIS A 272 3.63 7.60 -2.65
CA HIS A 272 2.40 8.18 -3.19
C HIS A 272 1.31 8.31 -2.12
N VAL A 273 0.93 9.54 -1.80
CA VAL A 273 -0.25 9.86 -0.99
C VAL A 273 -1.32 10.39 -1.93
N LYS A 274 -2.36 9.61 -2.20
CA LYS A 274 -3.36 9.87 -3.24
C LYS A 274 -4.79 9.73 -2.73
N THR A 275 -5.69 10.59 -3.22
CA THR A 275 -7.13 10.47 -2.93
C THR A 275 -7.96 11.13 -4.02
N ARG A 276 -9.26 10.82 -4.06
CA ARG A 276 -10.22 11.38 -5.02
C ARG A 276 -11.13 12.39 -4.34
N ILE A 277 -11.68 13.30 -5.15
CA ILE A 277 -12.56 14.37 -4.66
C ILE A 277 -13.84 13.89 -3.96
N GLU A 278 -14.34 12.71 -4.29
CA GLU A 278 -15.56 12.15 -3.73
C GLU A 278 -15.35 11.32 -2.46
N TYR A 279 -14.08 11.08 -2.06
CA TYR A 279 -13.79 10.11 -1.01
C TYR A 279 -13.95 10.66 0.40
N GLY A 280 -13.54 11.89 0.65
CA GLY A 280 -13.56 12.44 2.02
C GLY A 280 -12.61 11.70 2.96
N GLY A 281 -12.97 11.63 4.22
CA GLY A 281 -12.14 10.99 5.24
C GLY A 281 -10.88 11.77 5.59
N PHE A 282 -9.83 11.07 5.99
CA PHE A 282 -8.57 11.69 6.39
C PHE A 282 -7.35 10.80 6.15
N ILE A 283 -6.19 11.45 5.96
CA ILE A 283 -4.86 10.86 5.94
C ILE A 283 -4.02 11.65 6.96
N ARG A 284 -3.58 11.01 8.05
CA ARG A 284 -2.90 11.69 9.16
C ARG A 284 -1.74 10.88 9.70
N ASN A 285 -0.70 11.57 10.15
CA ASN A 285 0.42 10.93 10.83
C ASN A 285 1.04 9.80 9.99
N ILE A 286 1.51 10.14 8.78
CA ILE A 286 2.16 9.24 7.85
C ILE A 286 3.63 9.57 7.78
N ALA A 287 4.51 8.58 7.91
CA ALA A 287 5.94 8.77 7.85
C ALA A 287 6.61 7.84 6.84
N TYR A 288 7.47 8.41 6.01
CA TYR A 288 8.41 7.70 5.15
C TYR A 288 9.83 7.97 5.68
N LEU A 289 10.44 6.99 6.34
CA LEU A 289 11.69 7.12 7.07
C LEU A 289 12.77 6.20 6.50
N ASP A 290 13.96 6.73 6.23
CA ASP A 290 15.13 5.94 5.87
C ASP A 290 14.91 5.02 4.64
N ASN A 291 14.11 5.46 3.65
CA ASN A 291 13.85 4.68 2.45
C ASN A 291 14.80 5.06 1.32
N ILE A 292 15.26 4.09 0.55
CA ILE A 292 16.15 4.28 -0.59
C ILE A 292 15.57 3.64 -1.83
N PHE A 293 15.26 4.45 -2.83
CA PHE A 293 14.74 4.01 -4.12
C PHE A 293 15.78 4.28 -5.21
N LYS A 294 16.19 3.24 -5.94
CA LYS A 294 17.24 3.37 -6.94
C LYS A 294 16.75 3.99 -8.22
N GLN A 295 15.57 3.60 -8.69
CA GLN A 295 15.00 4.12 -9.92
C GLN A 295 13.50 4.24 -9.81
N VAL A 296 12.96 5.39 -10.25
CA VAL A 296 11.53 5.69 -10.22
C VAL A 296 11.16 6.38 -11.54
N SER A 297 10.31 5.77 -12.34
CA SER A 297 10.06 6.25 -13.71
C SER A 297 9.10 7.44 -13.80
N THR A 298 8.23 7.67 -12.81
CA THR A 298 7.29 8.81 -12.83
C THR A 298 7.70 9.91 -11.85
N ALA A 299 7.61 9.68 -10.56
CA ALA A 299 7.90 10.69 -9.54
C ALA A 299 8.54 10.04 -8.31
N GLY A 300 9.50 10.72 -7.70
CA GLY A 300 10.08 10.24 -6.44
C GLY A 300 9.06 10.28 -5.29
N LEU A 301 8.33 11.39 -5.19
CA LEU A 301 7.32 11.65 -4.17
C LEU A 301 6.12 12.34 -4.79
N TRP A 302 4.92 11.88 -4.46
CA TRP A 302 3.70 12.53 -4.92
C TRP A 302 2.66 12.59 -3.82
N ILE A 303 2.15 13.78 -3.54
CA ILE A 303 0.95 13.99 -2.73
C ILE A 303 -0.08 14.63 -3.64
N GLU A 304 -1.23 13.97 -3.85
CA GLU A 304 -2.29 14.50 -4.71
C GLU A 304 -3.70 14.17 -4.21
N THR A 305 -4.53 15.18 -4.14
CA THR A 305 -5.92 15.07 -3.71
C THR A 305 -6.89 14.85 -4.87
N GLY A 306 -6.44 15.03 -6.10
CA GLY A 306 -7.22 14.92 -7.35
C GLY A 306 -6.98 13.65 -8.16
N TYR A 307 -6.47 12.58 -7.56
CA TYR A 307 -6.11 11.37 -8.27
C TYR A 307 -7.26 10.79 -9.10
N GLN A 308 -7.08 10.73 -10.42
CA GLN A 308 -8.09 10.24 -11.38
C GLN A 308 -9.49 10.86 -11.21
N SER A 309 -9.56 12.09 -10.72
CA SER A 309 -10.81 12.83 -10.55
C SER A 309 -10.65 14.28 -10.98
N SER A 310 -11.77 14.96 -11.25
CA SER A 310 -11.77 16.36 -11.68
C SER A 310 -12.95 17.10 -11.05
N GLY A 311 -12.80 18.40 -10.86
CA GLY A 311 -13.79 19.25 -10.21
C GLY A 311 -13.41 19.62 -8.79
N ASN A 312 -14.34 20.17 -8.04
CA ASN A 312 -14.13 20.63 -6.67
C ASN A 312 -14.77 19.66 -5.68
N CYS A 313 -14.11 19.45 -4.55
CA CYS A 313 -14.70 18.71 -3.44
C CYS A 313 -15.50 19.64 -2.53
N THR A 314 -16.30 19.08 -1.66
CA THR A 314 -17.04 19.78 -0.58
C THR A 314 -16.34 19.57 0.76
N ALA A 315 -16.79 20.23 1.81
CA ALA A 315 -16.27 20.00 3.16
C ALA A 315 -16.34 18.52 3.60
N GLU A 316 -17.33 17.76 3.09
CA GLU A 316 -17.50 16.33 3.38
C GLU A 316 -16.64 15.44 2.49
N THR A 317 -16.48 15.81 1.23
CA THR A 317 -15.82 14.97 0.21
C THR A 317 -14.36 15.33 -0.03
N CYS A 318 -13.85 16.44 0.51
CA CYS A 318 -12.42 16.71 0.58
C CYS A 318 -11.75 15.85 1.66
N THR A 319 -10.76 15.09 1.29
CA THR A 319 -9.94 14.35 2.25
C THR A 319 -9.03 15.31 3.04
N GLU A 320 -9.00 15.17 4.36
CA GLU A 320 -8.01 15.88 5.19
C GLU A 320 -6.66 15.19 5.08
N ILE A 321 -5.62 15.96 4.71
CA ILE A 321 -4.24 15.46 4.67
C ILE A 321 -3.39 16.32 5.61
N ARG A 322 -2.81 15.70 6.64
CA ARG A 322 -1.94 16.40 7.57
C ARG A 322 -0.92 15.50 8.27
N ASP A 323 0.12 16.12 8.78
CA ASP A 323 1.18 15.46 9.53
C ASP A 323 1.84 14.37 8.69
N ILE A 324 2.34 14.72 7.50
CA ILE A 324 3.05 13.82 6.59
C ILE A 324 4.54 14.14 6.68
N VAL A 325 5.36 13.13 6.93
CA VAL A 325 6.81 13.28 7.10
C VAL A 325 7.57 12.40 6.11
N PHE A 326 8.50 13.00 5.40
CA PHE A 326 9.55 12.33 4.65
C PHE A 326 10.88 12.69 5.29
N ARG A 327 11.60 11.70 5.80
CA ARG A 327 12.90 11.91 6.43
C ARG A 327 13.90 10.87 5.97
N ASN A 328 15.14 11.32 5.65
CA ASN A 328 16.17 10.45 5.11
C ASN A 328 15.65 9.64 3.91
N PHE A 329 14.97 10.33 2.98
CA PHE A 329 14.30 9.73 1.84
C PHE A 329 15.11 10.01 0.58
N THR A 330 15.65 8.97 -0.05
CA THR A 330 16.55 9.10 -1.20
C THR A 330 15.98 8.41 -2.43
N VAL A 331 15.96 9.13 -3.56
CA VAL A 331 15.68 8.58 -4.89
C VAL A 331 16.90 8.86 -5.79
N LEU A 332 17.60 7.81 -6.18
CA LEU A 332 18.85 7.96 -6.95
C LEU A 332 18.60 8.30 -8.42
N ASP A 333 17.45 7.90 -8.99
CA ASP A 333 17.03 8.27 -10.34
C ASP A 333 15.50 8.40 -10.44
N ALA A 334 15.02 9.63 -10.35
CA ALA A 334 13.63 9.99 -10.59
C ALA A 334 13.49 10.48 -12.05
N THR A 335 13.27 9.57 -12.99
CA THR A 335 13.37 9.84 -14.43
C THR A 335 12.46 10.97 -14.91
N SER A 336 11.22 11.03 -14.41
CA SER A 336 10.27 12.11 -14.77
C SER A 336 10.30 13.31 -13.81
N GLY A 337 11.07 13.23 -12.73
CA GLY A 337 11.30 14.32 -11.79
C GLY A 337 11.04 13.98 -10.32
N PRO A 338 11.34 14.90 -9.41
CA PRO A 338 11.20 14.66 -7.98
C PRO A 338 9.75 14.44 -7.52
N GLY A 339 8.78 15.07 -8.17
CA GLY A 339 7.37 14.93 -7.87
C GLY A 339 6.66 16.25 -7.57
N SER A 340 5.52 16.16 -6.88
CA SER A 340 4.64 17.30 -6.61
C SER A 340 3.88 17.14 -5.29
N ILE A 341 3.43 18.26 -4.73
CA ILE A 341 2.48 18.31 -3.62
C ILE A 341 1.28 19.14 -4.07
N LEU A 342 0.19 18.47 -4.43
CA LEU A 342 -1.00 19.06 -5.03
C LEU A 342 -2.22 18.81 -4.14
N CYS A 343 -2.59 19.82 -3.36
CA CYS A 343 -3.71 19.75 -2.42
C CYS A 343 -4.89 20.58 -2.93
N TYR A 344 -6.10 20.37 -2.42
CA TYR A 344 -7.25 21.19 -2.76
C TYR A 344 -7.27 22.52 -1.98
N ALA A 345 -7.74 23.57 -2.64
CA ALA A 345 -7.92 24.88 -2.01
C ALA A 345 -8.95 24.84 -0.88
N GLU A 346 -9.99 24.03 -1.03
CA GLU A 346 -11.07 23.85 -0.07
C GLU A 346 -10.63 23.16 1.22
N ARG A 347 -9.54 22.36 1.14
CA ARG A 347 -8.93 21.68 2.28
C ARG A 347 -7.42 21.52 2.08
N PRO A 348 -6.64 22.59 2.31
CA PRO A 348 -5.20 22.57 2.15
C PRO A 348 -4.52 21.51 3.02
N CYS A 349 -3.42 20.96 2.54
CA CYS A 349 -2.58 20.05 3.33
C CYS A 349 -1.87 20.82 4.46
N VAL A 350 -1.75 20.21 5.62
CA VAL A 350 -1.21 20.85 6.83
C VAL A 350 -0.04 20.05 7.37
N ASN A 351 1.03 20.75 7.77
CA ASN A 351 2.19 20.16 8.42
C ASN A 351 2.85 19.05 7.57
N ILE A 352 3.31 19.44 6.38
CA ILE A 352 4.08 18.57 5.48
C ILE A 352 5.57 18.79 5.75
N THR A 353 6.28 17.76 6.17
CA THR A 353 7.70 17.84 6.52
C THR A 353 8.55 17.01 5.56
N LEU A 354 9.54 17.65 4.95
CA LEU A 354 10.62 17.02 4.20
C LEU A 354 11.94 17.36 4.88
N GLU A 355 12.65 16.37 5.38
CA GLU A 355 13.93 16.54 6.08
C GLU A 355 14.95 15.53 5.54
N ASN A 356 16.08 16.02 5.01
CA ASN A 356 17.08 15.21 4.36
C ASN A 356 16.46 14.32 3.24
N VAL A 357 15.84 15.01 2.26
CA VAL A 357 15.16 14.39 1.12
C VAL A 357 15.92 14.68 -0.15
N HIS A 358 16.51 13.65 -0.75
CA HIS A 358 17.37 13.80 -1.91
C HIS A 358 16.86 13.02 -3.11
N MET A 359 16.58 13.72 -4.19
CA MET A 359 16.15 13.13 -5.44
C MET A 359 17.01 13.65 -6.58
N SER A 360 17.50 12.75 -7.42
CA SER A 360 18.25 13.08 -8.63
C SER A 360 17.58 12.46 -9.86
N SER A 361 17.90 12.97 -11.03
CA SER A 361 17.49 12.39 -12.30
C SER A 361 18.72 12.23 -13.19
N SER A 362 18.92 11.04 -13.73
CA SER A 362 20.02 10.75 -14.67
C SER A 362 19.73 11.32 -16.06
N THR A 363 18.45 11.49 -16.42
CA THR A 363 18.02 12.00 -17.73
C THR A 363 17.95 13.52 -17.79
N ASP A 364 17.68 14.18 -16.67
CA ASP A 364 17.60 15.64 -16.56
C ASP A 364 18.02 16.10 -15.15
N PRO A 365 19.32 16.29 -14.90
CA PRO A 365 19.79 16.73 -13.58
C PRO A 365 19.31 18.11 -13.14
N THR A 366 18.73 18.90 -14.06
CA THR A 366 18.20 20.24 -13.78
C THR A 366 16.71 20.26 -13.47
N ARG A 367 16.04 19.12 -13.57
CA ARG A 367 14.59 19.03 -13.37
C ARG A 367 14.23 19.34 -11.91
N GLY A 368 13.40 20.36 -11.75
CA GLY A 368 12.83 20.78 -10.48
C GLY A 368 11.53 20.04 -10.16
N TRP A 369 10.92 20.45 -9.05
CA TRP A 369 9.60 19.97 -8.60
C TRP A 369 8.51 20.31 -9.62
N GLY A 370 7.54 19.42 -9.79
CA GLY A 370 6.44 19.57 -10.72
C GLY A 370 5.35 20.56 -10.26
N GLY A 371 5.25 20.80 -8.96
CA GLY A 371 4.28 21.73 -8.39
C GLY A 371 4.17 21.61 -6.87
N CYS A 372 3.69 22.71 -6.25
CA CYS A 372 3.24 22.72 -4.88
C CYS A 372 2.03 23.67 -4.78
N GLU A 373 0.87 23.13 -4.47
CA GLU A 373 -0.39 23.86 -4.43
C GLU A 373 -1.12 23.62 -3.11
N HIS A 374 -1.64 24.69 -2.51
CA HIS A 374 -2.52 24.67 -1.33
C HIS A 374 -1.95 23.87 -0.14
N VAL A 375 -0.68 24.13 0.18
CA VAL A 375 -0.04 23.65 1.42
C VAL A 375 -0.11 24.78 2.44
N ALA A 376 -0.86 24.59 3.52
CA ALA A 376 -1.08 25.62 4.53
C ALA A 376 0.11 25.77 5.50
N SER A 377 0.89 24.73 5.72
CA SER A 377 2.10 24.74 6.53
C SER A 377 3.01 23.56 6.23
N GLY A 378 4.32 23.75 6.38
CA GLY A 378 5.28 22.69 6.17
C GLY A 378 6.70 23.10 6.60
N THR A 379 7.59 22.12 6.68
CA THR A 379 9.01 22.29 7.01
C THR A 379 9.85 21.56 5.97
N PHE A 380 10.76 22.28 5.33
CA PHE A 380 11.61 21.74 4.26
C PHE A 380 13.08 22.02 4.62
N ILE A 381 13.80 21.01 5.06
CA ILE A 381 15.18 21.09 5.50
C ILE A 381 16.01 20.11 4.68
N ASP A 382 17.07 20.59 4.03
CA ASP A 382 17.97 19.79 3.21
C ASP A 382 17.21 18.95 2.15
N VAL A 383 16.54 19.66 1.26
CA VAL A 383 15.71 19.09 0.19
C VAL A 383 16.33 19.35 -1.17
N THR A 384 16.58 18.31 -1.94
CA THR A 384 17.10 18.38 -3.31
C THR A 384 16.14 17.67 -4.29
N PRO A 385 15.77 18.31 -5.42
CA PRO A 385 16.13 19.66 -5.87
C PRO A 385 15.58 20.76 -4.98
N ALA A 386 16.31 21.88 -4.94
CA ALA A 386 15.89 23.07 -4.18
C ALA A 386 14.64 23.72 -4.78
N GLY A 387 14.01 24.63 -4.03
CA GLY A 387 12.92 25.50 -4.52
C GLY A 387 11.52 25.05 -4.14
N LEU A 388 11.32 23.89 -3.54
CA LEU A 388 9.98 23.41 -3.16
C LEU A 388 9.31 24.34 -2.14
N GLN A 389 10.03 24.83 -1.14
CA GLN A 389 9.50 25.73 -0.12
C GLN A 389 8.93 27.02 -0.73
N GLN A 390 9.69 27.66 -1.63
CA GLN A 390 9.22 28.86 -2.33
C GLN A 390 8.02 28.55 -3.24
N MET A 391 8.00 27.40 -3.89
CA MET A 391 6.89 26.96 -4.73
C MET A 391 5.60 26.75 -3.91
N CYS A 392 5.72 26.29 -2.67
CA CYS A 392 4.60 26.16 -1.74
C CYS A 392 4.15 27.52 -1.15
N GLY A 393 4.93 28.59 -1.30
CA GLY A 393 4.64 29.88 -0.68
C GLY A 393 4.89 29.94 0.83
N LEU A 394 5.81 29.11 1.34
CA LEU A 394 6.12 28.94 2.77
C LEU A 394 7.49 29.51 3.14
#